data_693478e35c692685dfee3d84943071b2
#
_entry.id   693478e35c692685dfee3d84943071b2
#
_cell.length_a   1.000
_cell.length_b   1.000
_cell.length_c   1.000
_cell.angle_alpha   90.00
_cell.angle_beta   90.00
_cell.angle_gamma   90.00
#
_symmetry.space_group_name_H-M   'P 1'
#
loop_
_entity.id
_entity.type
_entity.pdbx_description
1 polymer ?
#
loop_
_entity_poly.entity_id
_entity_poly.type
_entity_poly.pdbx_seq_one_letter_code
_entity_poly.pdbx_strand_id
1 'polypeptide(L)'
;LRGAGSPSKLASKAIKYLFFDEIDKIGGASKKEASPYNLAMERIKTYKSQSKVYACSTPTLATNYIWGLHDSADEVRHYFVPCPHCGEMIELTWNQIKFDEDKDNTMSPYDRAKTSKYICQLCGCIIEDKDKPKMLRLGEWRAIKKRGIGKRKTVGFWISSHIAYFLLGLI
;
A
#
# COMPACT_ATOMS: atom_id res chain seq x y z
N LEU A 1 19.01 -11.42 -6.03
CA LEU A 1 18.14 -11.68 -4.90
C LEU A 1 18.92 -12.25 -3.73
N ARG A 2 18.66 -11.77 -2.51
CA ARG A 2 19.29 -12.26 -1.29
C ARG A 2 18.25 -12.32 -0.17
N GLY A 3 18.26 -13.43 0.59
CA GLY A 3 17.38 -13.56 1.76
C GLY A 3 17.86 -12.67 2.91
N ALA A 4 16.91 -12.05 3.64
CA ALA A 4 17.18 -11.21 4.80
C ALA A 4 17.73 -11.96 6.01
N GLY A 5 17.64 -13.30 6.02
CA GLY A 5 18.07 -14.14 7.16
C GLY A 5 19.59 -14.33 7.31
N SER A 6 20.44 -13.67 6.49
CA SER A 6 21.90 -13.79 6.60
C SER A 6 22.55 -12.40 6.59
N PRO A 7 22.78 -11.82 7.78
CA PRO A 7 23.39 -10.49 7.92
C PRO A 7 24.73 -10.34 7.21
N SER A 8 25.58 -11.37 7.26
CA SER A 8 26.89 -11.39 6.59
C SER A 8 26.78 -11.25 5.06
N LYS A 9 25.74 -11.83 4.46
CA LYS A 9 25.48 -11.68 3.01
C LYS A 9 24.97 -10.28 2.65
N LEU A 10 24.31 -9.60 3.55
CA LEU A 10 23.88 -8.21 3.38
C LEU A 10 25.02 -7.22 3.55
N ALA A 11 26.04 -7.57 4.34
CA ALA A 11 27.14 -6.70 4.69
C ALA A 11 28.25 -6.56 3.63
N SER A 12 28.30 -7.39 2.58
CA SER A 12 29.52 -7.61 1.79
C SER A 12 29.71 -6.75 0.54
N LYS A 13 28.68 -6.03 0.03
CA LYS A 13 28.78 -5.28 -1.24
C LYS A 13 28.05 -3.95 -1.21
N ALA A 14 28.61 -2.92 -1.87
CA ALA A 14 27.89 -1.68 -2.15
C ALA A 14 26.71 -1.92 -3.10
N ILE A 15 25.57 -1.27 -2.82
CA ILE A 15 24.32 -1.43 -3.56
C ILE A 15 23.86 -0.08 -4.08
N LYS A 16 23.55 0.01 -5.38
CA LYS A 16 23.02 1.22 -6.00
C LYS A 16 21.49 1.25 -5.94
N TYR A 17 20.85 0.10 -6.21
CA TYR A 17 19.40 -0.07 -6.21
C TYR A 17 19.02 -1.12 -5.18
N LEU A 18 18.22 -0.73 -4.19
CA LEU A 18 17.82 -1.59 -3.10
C LEU A 18 16.29 -1.75 -3.12
N PHE A 19 15.84 -2.99 -3.17
CA PHE A 19 14.43 -3.36 -3.15
C PHE A 19 14.15 -4.21 -1.92
N PHE A 20 13.24 -3.75 -1.09
CA PHE A 20 12.69 -4.52 0.01
C PHE A 20 11.30 -5.00 -0.39
N ASP A 21 11.13 -6.30 -0.46
CA ASP A 21 9.83 -6.94 -0.60
C ASP A 21 9.37 -7.43 0.76
N GLU A 22 8.10 -7.18 1.09
CA GLU A 22 7.50 -7.55 2.37
C GLU A 22 8.34 -7.10 3.59
N ILE A 23 8.70 -5.81 3.62
CA ILE A 23 9.63 -5.27 4.62
C ILE A 23 9.17 -5.51 6.06
N ASP A 24 7.87 -5.53 6.32
CA ASP A 24 7.31 -5.78 7.65
C ASP A 24 7.48 -7.23 8.12
N LYS A 25 7.78 -8.17 7.19
CA LYS A 25 8.07 -9.57 7.49
C LYS A 25 9.57 -9.82 7.69
N ILE A 26 10.40 -8.81 7.44
CA ILE A 26 11.83 -8.90 7.69
C ILE A 26 12.05 -8.88 9.20
N GLY A 27 12.76 -9.88 9.71
CA GLY A 27 13.05 -10.00 11.15
C GLY A 27 13.70 -8.74 11.75
N GLY A 28 13.39 -8.47 13.01
CA GLY A 28 13.96 -7.36 13.76
C GLY A 28 15.46 -7.50 14.03
N ALA A 29 16.03 -6.52 14.72
CA ALA A 29 17.40 -6.57 15.21
C ALA A 29 17.60 -7.76 16.19
N SER A 30 18.69 -8.51 16.06
CA SER A 30 19.10 -9.45 17.07
C SER A 30 19.83 -8.73 18.20
N LYS A 31 20.04 -9.40 19.36
CA LYS A 31 20.83 -8.83 20.46
C LYS A 31 22.26 -8.46 20.06
N LYS A 32 22.76 -8.96 18.94
CA LYS A 32 24.16 -8.80 18.48
C LYS A 32 24.31 -7.99 17.19
N GLU A 33 23.26 -7.76 16.41
CA GLU A 33 23.34 -7.13 15.09
C GLU A 33 22.16 -6.20 14.84
N ALA A 34 22.42 -5.14 14.06
CA ALA A 34 21.37 -4.24 13.59
C ALA A 34 20.35 -4.98 12.71
N SER A 35 19.15 -4.42 12.58
CA SER A 35 18.12 -5.01 11.73
C SER A 35 18.61 -5.18 10.29
N PRO A 36 18.14 -6.19 9.55
CA PRO A 36 18.46 -6.37 8.14
C PRO A 36 18.21 -5.13 7.29
N TYR A 37 17.18 -4.36 7.63
CA TYR A 37 16.90 -3.07 7.01
C TYR A 37 18.07 -2.09 7.18
N ASN A 38 18.51 -1.86 8.40
CA ASN A 38 19.62 -0.94 8.68
C ASN A 38 20.93 -1.39 8.04
N LEU A 39 21.23 -2.69 8.07
CA LEU A 39 22.42 -3.25 7.42
C LEU A 39 22.39 -3.03 5.89
N ALA A 40 21.25 -3.20 5.26
CA ALA A 40 21.09 -2.98 3.83
C ALA A 40 21.17 -1.47 3.49
N MET A 41 20.61 -0.60 4.33
CA MET A 41 20.69 0.87 4.16
C MET A 41 22.11 1.39 4.24
N GLU A 42 23.01 0.76 5.04
CA GLU A 42 24.42 1.12 5.04
C GLU A 42 25.10 0.88 3.68
N ARG A 43 24.64 -0.10 2.91
CA ARG A 43 25.25 -0.47 1.61
C ARG A 43 24.97 0.51 0.49
N ILE A 44 23.93 1.31 0.59
CA ILE A 44 23.60 2.34 -0.42
C ILE A 44 24.41 3.62 -0.25
N LYS A 45 25.04 3.84 0.92
CA LYS A 45 25.79 5.07 1.23
C LYS A 45 26.93 5.35 0.25
N THR A 46 27.55 4.31 -0.31
CA THR A 46 28.61 4.44 -1.30
C THR A 46 28.17 5.19 -2.56
N TYR A 47 26.93 4.99 -2.98
CA TYR A 47 26.39 5.62 -4.20
C TYR A 47 25.71 6.97 -3.95
N LYS A 48 25.58 7.39 -2.67
CA LYS A 48 25.04 8.72 -2.27
C LYS A 48 23.73 9.05 -2.99
N SER A 49 23.69 10.16 -3.74
CA SER A 49 22.51 10.64 -4.47
C SER A 49 22.09 9.76 -5.66
N GLN A 50 22.98 8.89 -6.13
CA GLN A 50 22.68 7.97 -7.23
C GLN A 50 21.96 6.69 -6.77
N SER A 51 21.91 6.45 -5.45
CA SER A 51 21.20 5.29 -4.91
C SER A 51 19.70 5.51 -4.93
N LYS A 52 18.95 4.40 -5.13
CA LYS A 52 17.50 4.34 -5.02
C LYS A 52 17.09 3.21 -4.09
N VAL A 53 16.12 3.49 -3.23
CA VAL A 53 15.52 2.50 -2.33
C VAL A 53 14.04 2.41 -2.65
N TYR A 54 13.56 1.21 -2.77
CA TYR A 54 12.15 0.88 -2.92
C TYR A 54 11.78 -0.13 -1.84
N ALA A 55 10.71 0.14 -1.11
CA ALA A 55 10.19 -0.77 -0.09
C ALA A 55 8.69 -0.95 -0.28
N CYS A 56 8.24 -2.18 -0.23
CA CYS A 56 6.82 -2.50 -0.24
C CYS A 56 6.49 -3.54 0.84
N SER A 57 5.29 -3.45 1.36
CA SER A 57 4.72 -4.42 2.29
C SER A 57 3.23 -4.17 2.45
N THR A 58 2.51 -5.19 2.88
CA THR A 58 1.18 -5.03 3.46
C THR A 58 1.34 -4.60 4.92
N PRO A 59 0.88 -3.40 5.31
CA PRO A 59 1.00 -2.95 6.69
C PRO A 59 0.13 -3.82 7.61
N THR A 60 0.72 -4.32 8.69
CA THR A 60 0.00 -5.13 9.70
C THR A 60 -0.21 -4.34 10.99
N LEU A 61 0.78 -3.59 11.43
CA LEU A 61 0.72 -2.76 12.64
C LEU A 61 1.29 -1.37 12.34
N ALA A 62 0.74 -0.35 13.00
CA ALA A 62 1.22 1.04 12.87
C ALA A 62 2.68 1.25 13.34
N THR A 63 3.21 0.29 14.11
CA THR A 63 4.60 0.31 14.60
C THR A 63 5.61 -0.34 13.65
N ASN A 64 5.14 -0.94 12.56
CA ASN A 64 5.99 -1.65 11.61
C ASN A 64 6.71 -0.70 10.64
N TYR A 65 7.73 -1.22 9.96
CA TYR A 65 8.61 -0.43 9.09
C TYR A 65 7.89 0.33 7.99
N ILE A 66 7.00 -0.36 7.24
CA ILE A 66 6.36 0.28 6.08
C ILE A 66 5.48 1.46 6.50
N TRP A 67 4.78 1.33 7.64
CA TRP A 67 3.95 2.42 8.16
C TRP A 67 4.79 3.63 8.56
N GLY A 68 5.91 3.40 9.29
CA GLY A 68 6.84 4.47 9.67
C GLY A 68 7.48 5.16 8.46
N LEU A 69 7.87 4.39 7.43
CA LEU A 69 8.42 4.92 6.19
C LEU A 69 7.38 5.76 5.42
N HIS A 70 6.13 5.28 5.35
CA HIS A 70 5.03 6.00 4.71
C HIS A 70 4.69 7.29 5.46
N ASP A 71 4.56 7.24 6.79
CA ASP A 71 4.22 8.43 7.58
C ASP A 71 5.32 9.49 7.58
N SER A 72 6.59 9.09 7.58
CA SER A 72 7.74 9.98 7.51
C SER A 72 8.06 10.51 6.12
N ALA A 73 7.40 10.01 5.08
CA ALA A 73 7.65 10.42 3.70
C ALA A 73 7.41 11.93 3.49
N ASP A 74 8.24 12.55 2.62
CA ASP A 74 8.12 13.96 2.25
C ASP A 74 6.84 14.24 1.46
N GLU A 75 6.40 13.26 0.68
CA GLU A 75 5.15 13.30 -0.06
C GLU A 75 4.44 11.96 0.08
N VAL A 76 3.13 12.00 0.33
CA VAL A 76 2.27 10.81 0.37
C VAL A 76 1.24 10.91 -0.74
N ARG A 77 1.08 9.86 -1.50
CA ARG A 77 0.13 9.76 -2.60
C ARG A 77 -0.84 8.62 -2.38
N HIS A 78 -2.12 8.91 -2.61
CA HIS A 78 -3.18 7.91 -2.68
C HIS A 78 -3.67 7.76 -4.13
N TYR A 79 -4.23 6.61 -4.45
CA TYR A 79 -4.75 6.33 -5.78
C TYR A 79 -6.23 6.66 -5.86
N PHE A 80 -6.58 7.57 -6.74
CA PHE A 80 -7.95 8.01 -7.00
C PHE A 80 -8.42 7.49 -8.35
N VAL A 81 -9.70 7.18 -8.42
CA VAL A 81 -10.36 6.66 -9.64
C VAL A 81 -11.61 7.45 -9.94
N PRO A 82 -11.99 7.65 -11.22
CA PRO A 82 -13.22 8.36 -11.54
C PRO A 82 -14.44 7.48 -11.26
N CYS A 83 -15.46 8.04 -10.61
CA CYS A 83 -16.75 7.39 -10.49
C CYS A 83 -17.40 7.24 -11.87
N PRO A 84 -17.95 6.07 -12.25
CA PRO A 84 -18.57 5.85 -13.56
C PRO A 84 -19.86 6.64 -13.78
N HIS A 85 -20.49 7.14 -12.71
CA HIS A 85 -21.75 7.87 -12.77
C HIS A 85 -21.57 9.38 -12.74
N CYS A 86 -20.84 9.93 -11.78
CA CYS A 86 -20.65 11.37 -11.66
C CYS A 86 -19.32 11.89 -12.24
N GLY A 87 -18.40 11.02 -12.60
CA GLY A 87 -17.08 11.41 -13.13
C GLY A 87 -16.08 11.93 -12.09
N GLU A 88 -16.51 12.19 -10.87
CA GLU A 88 -15.66 12.71 -9.81
C GLU A 88 -14.63 11.69 -9.35
N MET A 89 -13.43 12.17 -9.02
CA MET A 89 -12.33 11.34 -8.57
C MET A 89 -12.50 10.98 -7.11
N ILE A 90 -12.59 9.69 -6.83
CA ILE A 90 -12.80 9.13 -5.50
C ILE A 90 -11.67 8.17 -5.11
N GLU A 91 -11.35 8.10 -3.83
CA GLU A 91 -10.53 7.04 -3.26
C GLU A 91 -11.43 5.87 -2.86
N LEU A 92 -11.08 4.65 -3.26
CA LEU A 92 -11.84 3.47 -2.87
C LEU A 92 -11.53 3.11 -1.41
N THR A 93 -12.54 3.19 -0.55
CA THR A 93 -12.43 2.94 0.88
C THR A 93 -13.41 1.87 1.36
N TRP A 94 -13.04 1.15 2.42
CA TRP A 94 -13.88 0.09 3.00
C TRP A 94 -15.25 0.60 3.46
N ASN A 95 -15.29 1.80 4.01
CA ASN A 95 -16.53 2.38 4.56
C ASN A 95 -17.62 2.58 3.52
N GLN A 96 -17.29 2.54 2.23
CA GLN A 96 -18.22 2.67 1.13
C GLN A 96 -18.79 1.33 0.66
N ILE A 97 -18.30 0.21 1.18
CA ILE A 97 -18.90 -1.10 0.95
C ILE A 97 -20.07 -1.25 1.91
N LYS A 98 -21.25 -1.43 1.35
CA LYS A 98 -22.47 -1.68 2.09
C LYS A 98 -22.97 -3.08 1.81
N PHE A 99 -23.60 -3.67 2.83
CA PHE A 99 -24.22 -4.99 2.78
C PHE A 99 -25.70 -4.82 3.06
N ASP A 100 -26.53 -5.72 2.55
CA ASP A 100 -27.93 -5.72 2.89
C ASP A 100 -28.11 -6.02 4.39
N GLU A 101 -29.14 -5.44 4.99
CA GLU A 101 -29.44 -5.67 6.41
C GLU A 101 -29.94 -7.11 6.61
N ASP A 102 -29.34 -7.81 7.56
CA ASP A 102 -29.76 -9.12 8.02
C ASP A 102 -30.38 -8.99 9.41
N LYS A 103 -31.62 -8.51 9.45
CA LYS A 103 -32.34 -8.21 10.71
C LYS A 103 -32.55 -9.45 11.58
N ASP A 104 -32.72 -10.61 10.93
CA ASP A 104 -33.01 -11.86 11.61
C ASP A 104 -31.76 -12.70 11.86
N ASN A 105 -30.58 -12.19 11.46
CA ASN A 105 -29.29 -12.86 11.56
C ASN A 105 -29.30 -14.29 10.98
N THR A 106 -30.00 -14.45 9.86
CA THR A 106 -30.20 -15.74 9.18
C THR A 106 -29.23 -15.99 8.04
N MET A 107 -28.57 -14.93 7.53
CA MET A 107 -27.61 -15.04 6.44
C MET A 107 -26.29 -15.64 6.91
N SER A 108 -25.77 -16.59 6.15
CA SER A 108 -24.38 -16.99 6.34
C SER A 108 -23.43 -15.82 5.99
N PRO A 109 -22.21 -15.78 6.57
CA PRO A 109 -21.21 -14.76 6.20
C PRO A 109 -20.94 -14.70 4.68
N TYR A 110 -21.01 -15.85 4.02
CA TYR A 110 -20.84 -15.98 2.58
C TYR A 110 -22.00 -15.35 1.80
N ASP A 111 -23.24 -15.62 2.20
CA ASP A 111 -24.41 -15.05 1.52
C ASP A 111 -24.49 -13.55 1.76
N ARG A 112 -24.16 -13.08 2.96
CA ARG A 112 -24.05 -11.66 3.26
C ARG A 112 -22.99 -10.97 2.42
N ALA A 113 -21.84 -11.62 2.18
CA ALA A 113 -20.78 -11.07 1.33
C ALA A 113 -21.27 -10.85 -0.11
N LYS A 114 -22.16 -11.71 -0.63
CA LYS A 114 -22.75 -11.56 -1.98
C LYS A 114 -23.64 -10.33 -2.13
N THR A 115 -24.17 -9.79 -1.04
CA THR A 115 -24.99 -8.57 -1.08
C THR A 115 -24.15 -7.29 -1.11
N SER A 116 -22.82 -7.41 -1.08
CA SER A 116 -21.91 -6.26 -1.02
C SER A 116 -22.10 -5.33 -2.23
N LYS A 117 -22.17 -4.03 -1.96
CA LYS A 117 -22.29 -2.98 -2.96
C LYS A 117 -21.32 -1.86 -2.63
N TYR A 118 -20.61 -1.36 -3.61
CA TYR A 118 -19.81 -0.15 -3.41
C TYR A 118 -20.65 1.08 -3.72
N ILE A 119 -20.74 1.99 -2.76
CA ILE A 119 -21.53 3.23 -2.90
C ILE A 119 -20.55 4.40 -3.09
N CYS A 120 -20.75 5.17 -4.17
CA CYS A 120 -19.96 6.38 -4.38
C CYS A 120 -20.20 7.38 -3.23
N GLN A 121 -19.12 7.85 -2.60
CA GLN A 121 -19.20 8.80 -1.48
C GLN A 121 -19.70 10.19 -1.89
N LEU A 122 -19.72 10.51 -3.18
CA LEU A 122 -20.10 11.84 -3.67
C LEU A 122 -21.53 11.87 -4.26
N CYS A 123 -21.87 10.90 -5.09
CA CYS A 123 -23.20 10.88 -5.73
C CYS A 123 -24.17 9.83 -5.17
N GLY A 124 -23.72 8.93 -4.30
CA GLY A 124 -24.56 7.87 -3.72
C GLY A 124 -24.94 6.72 -4.67
N CYS A 125 -24.49 6.76 -5.92
CA CYS A 125 -24.78 5.68 -6.88
C CYS A 125 -23.97 4.41 -6.55
N ILE A 126 -24.57 3.25 -6.87
CA ILE A 126 -23.90 1.95 -6.78
C ILE A 126 -22.89 1.85 -7.92
N ILE A 127 -21.66 1.47 -7.59
CA ILE A 127 -20.62 1.14 -8.56
C ILE A 127 -20.53 -0.38 -8.65
N GLU A 128 -20.69 -0.91 -9.85
CA GLU A 128 -20.63 -2.34 -10.10
C GLU A 128 -19.20 -2.83 -10.38
N ASP A 129 -18.92 -4.10 -10.10
CA ASP A 129 -17.60 -4.69 -10.33
C ASP A 129 -17.13 -4.58 -11.78
N LYS A 130 -18.06 -4.64 -12.75
CA LYS A 130 -17.76 -4.48 -14.17
C LYS A 130 -17.15 -3.12 -14.53
N ASP A 131 -17.45 -2.07 -13.75
CA ASP A 131 -16.98 -0.70 -14.01
C ASP A 131 -15.54 -0.50 -13.55
N LYS A 132 -15.11 -1.27 -12.58
CA LYS A 132 -13.84 -1.13 -11.89
C LYS A 132 -12.61 -1.23 -12.81
N PRO A 133 -12.49 -2.19 -13.75
CA PRO A 133 -11.32 -2.24 -14.63
C PRO A 133 -11.13 -0.94 -15.44
N LYS A 134 -12.24 -0.29 -15.84
CA LYS A 134 -12.21 1.00 -16.52
C LYS A 134 -11.78 2.12 -15.56
N MET A 135 -12.38 2.17 -14.37
CA MET A 135 -12.03 3.14 -13.33
C MET A 135 -10.55 3.09 -12.98
N LEU A 136 -10.00 1.88 -12.77
CA LEU A 136 -8.59 1.68 -12.43
C LEU A 136 -7.65 2.14 -13.54
N ARG A 137 -8.01 1.93 -14.81
CA ARG A 137 -7.19 2.42 -15.94
C ARG A 137 -7.18 3.93 -16.07
N LEU A 138 -8.23 4.59 -15.64
CA LEU A 138 -8.39 6.05 -15.68
C LEU A 138 -7.99 6.72 -14.37
N GLY A 139 -7.55 5.95 -13.40
CA GLY A 139 -7.12 6.45 -12.10
C GLY A 139 -5.79 7.15 -12.14
N GLU A 140 -5.54 7.94 -11.11
CA GLU A 140 -4.30 8.71 -10.96
C GLU A 140 -3.82 8.79 -9.51
N TRP A 141 -2.51 8.95 -9.34
CA TRP A 141 -1.89 9.20 -8.05
C TRP A 141 -1.97 10.67 -7.68
N ARG A 142 -2.68 11.01 -6.60
CA ARG A 142 -2.77 12.37 -6.07
C ARG A 142 -2.00 12.51 -4.76
N ALA A 143 -1.23 13.58 -4.64
CA ALA A 143 -0.56 13.90 -3.39
C ALA A 143 -1.57 14.42 -2.37
N ILE A 144 -1.70 13.70 -1.24
CA ILE A 144 -2.54 14.10 -0.11
C ILE A 144 -1.76 14.79 1.00
N LYS A 145 -0.43 14.58 1.04
CA LYS A 145 0.48 15.18 2.00
C LYS A 145 1.76 15.57 1.30
N LYS A 146 2.22 16.81 1.53
CA LYS A 146 3.53 17.30 1.09
C LYS A 146 4.20 17.99 2.26
N ARG A 147 5.38 17.53 2.64
CA ARG A 147 6.29 18.21 3.56
C ARG A 147 7.37 18.90 2.73
N GLY A 148 8.02 19.92 3.27
CA GLY A 148 8.98 20.76 2.54
C GLY A 148 10.05 19.98 1.76
N ILE A 149 10.64 20.65 0.78
CA ILE A 149 11.57 20.06 -0.19
C ILE A 149 12.95 19.87 0.48
N GLY A 150 13.26 18.65 0.87
CA GLY A 150 14.61 18.25 1.22
C GLY A 150 15.46 17.88 -0.02
N LYS A 151 16.79 17.77 0.13
CA LYS A 151 17.70 17.33 -0.95
C LYS A 151 17.43 15.89 -1.45
N ARG A 152 16.76 15.05 -0.67
CA ARG A 152 16.27 13.73 -1.04
C ARG A 152 14.76 13.70 -0.82
N LYS A 153 14.02 13.44 -1.88
CA LYS A 153 12.56 13.32 -1.80
C LYS A 153 12.20 11.86 -1.59
N THR A 154 11.52 11.59 -0.49
CA THR A 154 10.86 10.30 -0.23
C THR A 154 9.39 10.41 -0.58
N VAL A 155 8.87 9.41 -1.31
CA VAL A 155 7.46 9.37 -1.71
C VAL A 155 6.86 8.07 -1.22
N GLY A 156 5.85 8.18 -0.39
CA GLY A 156 5.00 7.08 0.04
C GLY A 156 3.81 6.94 -0.90
N PHE A 157 3.48 5.71 -1.27
CA PHE A 157 2.31 5.37 -2.06
C PHE A 157 1.39 4.48 -1.23
N TRP A 158 0.13 4.86 -1.15
CA TRP A 158 -0.89 4.04 -0.53
C TRP A 158 -1.91 3.59 -1.57
N ILE A 159 -2.13 2.28 -1.62
CA ILE A 159 -3.17 1.68 -2.42
C ILE A 159 -4.03 0.79 -1.53
N SER A 160 -5.31 1.01 -1.53
CA SER A 160 -6.25 0.20 -0.75
C SER A 160 -6.30 -1.23 -1.32
N SER A 161 -6.29 -2.24 -0.45
CA SER A 161 -6.49 -3.65 -0.83
C SER A 161 -7.81 -3.88 -1.58
N HIS A 162 -8.81 -3.00 -1.38
CA HIS A 162 -10.07 -3.04 -2.13
C HIS A 162 -9.88 -2.87 -3.64
N ILE A 163 -8.80 -2.23 -4.07
CA ILE A 163 -8.41 -2.21 -5.47
C ILE A 163 -8.02 -3.61 -5.94
N ALA A 164 -7.34 -4.39 -5.11
CA ALA A 164 -6.88 -5.74 -5.44
C ALA A 164 -8.00 -6.80 -5.33
N TYR A 165 -8.78 -6.80 -4.26
CA TYR A 165 -9.79 -7.84 -4.00
C TYR A 165 -10.92 -7.89 -5.02
N PHE A 166 -11.29 -6.77 -5.58
CA PHE A 166 -12.23 -6.76 -6.68
C PHE A 166 -11.64 -7.34 -8.00
N LEU A 167 -10.32 -7.40 -8.14
CA LEU A 167 -9.70 -7.98 -9.35
C LEU A 167 -9.81 -9.50 -9.42
N LEU A 168 -10.14 -10.18 -8.36
CA LEU A 168 -10.05 -11.64 -8.33
C LEU A 168 -11.39 -12.36 -8.49
N GLY A 169 -12.53 -11.66 -8.40
CA GLY A 169 -13.83 -12.34 -8.55
C GLY A 169 -13.91 -13.64 -7.72
N LEU A 170 -13.06 -13.73 -6.69
CA LEU A 170 -12.88 -14.89 -5.86
C LEU A 170 -13.46 -14.59 -4.49
N ILE A 171 -14.68 -14.89 -4.35
CA ILE A 171 -15.17 -15.56 -3.15
C ILE A 171 -16.18 -16.59 -3.59
#